data_224639789ebfd1b1ca1cce5dde244fa5
#
_entry.id   224639789ebfd1b1ca1cce5dde244fa5
#
_cell.length_a   1.000
_cell.length_b   1.000
_cell.length_c   1.000
_cell.angle_alpha   90.00
_cell.angle_beta   90.00
_cell.angle_gamma   90.00
#
_symmetry.space_group_name_H-M   'P 1'
#
loop_
_entity.id
_entity.type
_entity.pdbx_description
1 polymer ?
#
loop_
_entity_poly.entity_id
_entity_poly.type
_entity_poly.pdbx_seq_one_letter_code
_entity_poly.pdbx_strand_id
1 'polypeptide(L)'
;NEVVLIVAHGPVGGEDNALQLEMMDNISSYLRNNGGFLEVMPLTLQDDAPPEVRAANVERMREFVSSRSYDGRDVLIVSNLMSGKGIQRRVERDLEGLTYSFNSNGVATHALFREWIKVSIQESLGKNQAD
;
A
#
# COMPACT_ATOMS: atom_id res chain seq x y z
N ASN A 1 -11.74 15.36 3.46
CA ASN A 1 -11.60 14.91 4.85
C ASN A 1 -10.97 13.50 4.95
N GLU A 2 -10.55 12.96 3.83
CA GLU A 2 -10.01 11.61 3.72
C GLU A 2 -8.52 11.57 4.03
N VAL A 3 -8.11 10.55 4.76
CA VAL A 3 -6.72 10.15 4.94
C VAL A 3 -6.52 8.76 4.36
N VAL A 4 -5.35 8.50 3.77
CA VAL A 4 -5.08 7.25 3.05
C VAL A 4 -3.91 6.52 3.70
N LEU A 5 -4.08 5.23 3.92
CA LEU A 5 -3.03 4.31 4.29
C LEU A 5 -2.78 3.34 3.13
N ILE A 6 -1.58 3.36 2.59
CA ILE A 6 -1.16 2.42 1.53
C ILE A 6 -0.41 1.27 2.19
N VAL A 7 -0.96 0.07 2.11
CA VAL A 7 -0.41 -1.12 2.77
C VAL A 7 0.21 -2.06 1.76
N ALA A 8 1.45 -2.47 2.01
CA ALA A 8 2.16 -3.49 1.27
C ALA A 8 2.62 -4.62 2.20
N HIS A 9 2.96 -5.77 1.63
CA HIS A 9 3.45 -6.90 2.39
C HIS A 9 4.80 -6.58 3.06
N GLY A 10 5.73 -6.02 2.33
CA GLY A 10 7.07 -5.68 2.79
C GLY A 10 8.03 -6.88 2.87
N PRO A 11 9.32 -6.64 2.64
CA PRO A 11 10.36 -7.65 2.79
C PRO A 11 10.71 -7.89 4.26
N VAL A 12 11.42 -8.99 4.53
CA VAL A 12 11.88 -9.37 5.87
C VAL A 12 12.98 -8.43 6.38
N GLY A 13 13.93 -8.09 5.52
CA GLY A 13 15.10 -7.29 5.87
C GLY A 13 14.78 -5.81 6.07
N GLY A 14 15.38 -5.19 7.09
CA GLY A 14 15.13 -3.79 7.43
C GLY A 14 15.59 -2.81 6.35
N GLU A 15 16.73 -3.05 5.71
CA GLU A 15 17.25 -2.18 4.64
C GLU A 15 16.36 -2.25 3.40
N ASP A 16 15.97 -3.45 2.98
CA ASP A 16 15.07 -3.65 1.85
C ASP A 16 13.69 -3.05 2.11
N ASN A 17 13.21 -3.15 3.35
CA ASN A 17 11.95 -2.55 3.76
C ASN A 17 12.00 -1.02 3.71
N ALA A 18 13.11 -0.41 4.14
CA ALA A 18 13.31 1.02 4.04
C ALA A 18 13.28 1.51 2.58
N LEU A 19 13.92 0.77 1.67
CA LEU A 19 13.87 1.07 0.23
C LEU A 19 12.45 0.95 -0.33
N GLN A 20 11.70 -0.07 0.06
CA GLN A 20 10.31 -0.23 -0.37
C GLN A 20 9.44 0.92 0.13
N LEU A 21 9.60 1.33 1.39
CA LEU A 21 8.87 2.47 1.94
C LEU A 21 9.20 3.77 1.22
N GLU A 22 10.47 3.98 0.85
CA GLU A 22 10.88 5.13 0.05
C GLU A 22 10.20 5.16 -1.32
N MET A 23 10.14 4.02 -2.01
CA MET A 23 9.42 3.89 -3.28
C MET A 23 7.92 4.16 -3.11
N MET A 24 7.30 3.65 -2.05
CA MET A 24 5.89 3.90 -1.74
C MET A 24 5.64 5.36 -1.39
N ASP A 25 6.61 6.06 -0.79
CA ASP A 25 6.49 7.48 -0.46
C ASP A 25 6.41 8.35 -1.71
N ASN A 26 7.00 7.95 -2.82
CA ASN A 26 6.82 8.61 -4.11
C ASN A 26 5.35 8.58 -4.55
N ILE A 27 4.68 7.44 -4.38
CA ILE A 27 3.24 7.32 -4.65
C ILE A 27 2.44 8.19 -3.67
N SER A 28 2.80 8.15 -2.40
CA SER A 28 2.16 8.95 -1.35
C SER A 28 2.26 10.45 -1.63
N SER A 29 3.43 10.91 -2.05
CA SER A 29 3.67 12.31 -2.43
C SER A 29 2.84 12.73 -3.63
N TYR A 30 2.76 11.87 -4.65
CA TYR A 30 1.90 12.12 -5.81
C TYR A 30 0.43 12.27 -5.40
N LEU A 31 -0.06 11.39 -4.55
CA LEU A 31 -1.45 11.44 -4.07
C LEU A 31 -1.73 12.66 -3.20
N ARG A 32 -0.80 13.04 -2.32
CA ARG A 32 -0.92 14.28 -1.52
C ARG A 32 -1.04 15.51 -2.42
N ASN A 33 -0.24 15.57 -3.47
CA ASN A 33 -0.16 16.74 -4.34
C ASN A 33 -1.30 16.82 -5.37
N ASN A 34 -1.90 15.70 -5.75
CA ASN A 34 -2.87 15.62 -6.85
C ASN A 34 -4.22 15.05 -6.46
N GLY A 35 -4.33 14.35 -5.33
CA GLY A 35 -5.54 13.63 -4.92
C GLY A 35 -6.46 14.39 -3.96
N GLY A 36 -6.00 15.49 -3.39
CA GLY A 36 -6.78 16.25 -2.40
C GLY A 36 -6.92 15.59 -1.04
N PHE A 37 -6.15 14.55 -0.74
CA PHE A 37 -6.15 13.88 0.56
C PHE A 37 -5.40 14.70 1.62
N LEU A 38 -5.91 14.69 2.84
CA LEU A 38 -5.28 15.40 3.96
C LEU A 38 -3.95 14.78 4.38
N GLU A 39 -3.88 13.46 4.31
CA GLU A 39 -2.69 12.70 4.68
C GLU A 39 -2.64 11.41 3.86
N VAL A 40 -1.45 11.02 3.45
CA VAL A 40 -1.19 9.72 2.80
C VAL A 40 0.05 9.11 3.44
N MET A 41 -0.07 7.93 4.01
CA MET A 41 1.02 7.22 4.67
C MET A 41 1.25 5.85 4.03
N PRO A 42 2.48 5.51 3.64
CA PRO A 42 2.85 4.16 3.28
C PRO A 42 3.15 3.31 4.52
N LEU A 43 2.79 2.04 4.48
CA LEU A 43 3.08 1.09 5.54
C LEU A 43 3.33 -0.30 4.96
N THR A 44 4.31 -0.99 5.52
CA THR A 44 4.57 -2.41 5.23
C THR A 44 4.28 -3.26 6.46
N LEU A 45 3.65 -4.41 6.27
CA LEU A 45 3.31 -5.32 7.37
C LEU A 45 4.49 -6.19 7.78
N GLN A 46 5.38 -6.54 6.85
CA GLN A 46 6.50 -7.45 7.08
C GLN A 46 6.06 -8.77 7.73
N ASP A 47 5.05 -9.41 7.16
CA ASP A 47 4.41 -10.60 7.75
C ASP A 47 5.36 -11.78 7.97
N ASP A 48 6.41 -11.89 7.16
CA ASP A 48 7.39 -12.97 7.25
C ASP A 48 8.61 -12.60 8.13
N ALA A 49 8.62 -11.39 8.68
CA ALA A 49 9.65 -10.95 9.62
C ALA A 49 9.41 -11.56 11.02
N PRO A 50 10.39 -11.44 11.95
CA PRO A 50 10.20 -11.89 13.32
C PRO A 50 8.93 -11.30 13.97
N PRO A 51 8.29 -12.02 14.88
CA PRO A 51 7.00 -11.60 15.48
C PRO A 51 7.00 -10.19 16.08
N GLU A 52 8.09 -9.77 16.67
CA GLU A 52 8.21 -8.41 17.24
C GLU A 52 8.20 -7.30 16.19
N VAL A 53 8.77 -7.54 15.02
CA VAL A 53 8.75 -6.61 13.89
C VAL A 53 7.33 -6.49 13.34
N ARG A 54 6.67 -7.62 13.14
CA ARG A 54 5.30 -7.68 12.69
C ARG A 54 4.35 -6.99 13.68
N ALA A 55 4.49 -7.26 14.96
CA ALA A 55 3.67 -6.64 15.99
C ALA A 55 3.82 -5.10 16.01
N ALA A 56 5.03 -4.58 15.84
CA ALA A 56 5.28 -3.15 15.76
C ALA A 56 4.59 -2.51 14.53
N ASN A 57 4.58 -3.20 13.40
CA ASN A 57 3.89 -2.72 12.19
C ASN A 57 2.36 -2.74 12.36
N VAL A 58 1.81 -3.76 12.98
CA VAL A 58 0.37 -3.84 13.32
C VAL A 58 -0.01 -2.70 14.26
N GLU A 59 0.78 -2.45 15.29
CA GLU A 59 0.53 -1.35 16.24
C GLU A 59 0.54 0.01 15.53
N ARG A 60 1.50 0.25 14.66
CA ARG A 60 1.59 1.47 13.86
C ARG A 60 0.36 1.64 12.96
N MET A 61 -0.10 0.56 12.34
CA MET A 61 -1.31 0.58 11.52
C MET A 61 -2.56 0.90 12.35
N ARG A 62 -2.72 0.25 13.51
CA ARG A 62 -3.82 0.48 14.43
C ARG A 62 -3.83 1.93 14.95
N GLU A 63 -2.68 2.44 15.35
CA GLU A 63 -2.54 3.82 15.82
C GLU A 63 -2.95 4.84 14.74
N PHE A 64 -2.50 4.64 13.51
CA PHE A 64 -2.89 5.50 12.40
C PHE A 64 -4.40 5.51 12.22
N VAL A 65 -5.02 4.33 12.11
CA VAL A 65 -6.47 4.22 11.86
C VAL A 65 -7.27 4.78 13.04
N SER A 66 -6.93 4.39 14.27
CA SER A 66 -7.69 4.80 15.44
C SER A 66 -7.63 6.30 15.71
N SER A 67 -6.45 6.91 15.61
CA SER A 67 -6.29 8.34 15.87
C SER A 67 -7.03 9.19 14.84
N ARG A 68 -6.91 8.86 13.54
CA ARG A 68 -7.58 9.62 12.47
C ARG A 68 -9.09 9.43 12.50
N SER A 69 -9.55 8.21 12.74
CA SER A 69 -10.96 7.91 12.90
C SER A 69 -11.56 8.64 14.13
N TYR A 70 -10.83 8.69 15.23
CA TYR A 70 -11.24 9.44 16.44
C TYR A 70 -11.36 10.94 16.15
N ASP A 71 -10.50 11.50 15.33
CA ASP A 71 -10.54 12.89 14.88
C ASP A 71 -11.64 13.17 13.84
N GLY A 72 -12.49 12.20 13.54
CA GLY A 72 -13.61 12.33 12.60
C GLY A 72 -13.19 12.37 11.15
N ARG A 73 -12.03 11.79 10.81
CA ARG A 73 -11.55 11.66 9.43
C ARG A 73 -11.98 10.35 8.83
N ASP A 74 -12.19 10.35 7.51
CA ASP A 74 -12.48 9.14 6.76
C ASP A 74 -11.18 8.43 6.41
N VAL A 75 -10.97 7.26 7.00
CA VAL A 75 -9.75 6.47 6.79
C VAL A 75 -9.95 5.49 5.65
N LEU A 76 -9.16 5.65 4.59
CA LEU A 76 -9.14 4.78 3.43
C LEU A 76 -7.87 3.93 3.43
N ILE A 77 -8.02 2.62 3.35
CA ILE A 77 -6.90 1.69 3.23
C ILE A 77 -6.90 1.11 1.83
N VAL A 78 -5.76 1.17 1.17
CA VAL A 78 -5.55 0.55 -0.15
C VAL A 78 -4.35 -0.37 -0.11
N SER A 79 -4.46 -1.51 -0.79
CA SER A 79 -3.36 -2.46 -0.89
C SER A 79 -2.46 -2.12 -2.08
N ASN A 80 -1.16 -2.06 -1.84
CA ASN A 80 -0.14 -1.94 -2.88
C ASN A 80 0.45 -3.33 -3.15
N LEU A 81 -0.38 -4.19 -3.76
CA LEU A 81 -0.06 -5.59 -4.07
C LEU A 81 -0.64 -5.98 -5.42
N MET A 82 0.00 -6.93 -6.09
CA MET A 82 -0.50 -7.49 -7.35
C MET A 82 -1.87 -8.16 -7.16
N SER A 83 -2.04 -8.91 -6.06
CA SER A 83 -3.30 -9.51 -5.64
C SER A 83 -3.57 -9.14 -4.18
N GLY A 84 -4.74 -8.56 -3.92
CA GLY A 84 -5.11 -8.10 -2.58
C GLY A 84 -5.71 -9.18 -1.67
N LYS A 85 -6.08 -10.32 -2.21
CA LYS A 85 -6.84 -11.35 -1.46
C LYS A 85 -6.10 -11.94 -0.27
N GLY A 86 -4.79 -12.10 -0.36
CA GLY A 86 -4.00 -12.69 0.73
C GLY A 86 -3.85 -11.76 1.94
N ILE A 87 -3.83 -10.46 1.73
CA ILE A 87 -3.64 -9.48 2.80
C ILE A 87 -4.96 -9.03 3.43
N GLN A 88 -6.07 -9.16 2.72
CA GLN A 88 -7.37 -8.67 3.18
C GLN A 88 -7.72 -9.20 4.57
N ARG A 89 -7.68 -10.51 4.76
CA ARG A 89 -8.02 -11.15 6.04
C ARG A 89 -7.09 -10.71 7.18
N ARG A 90 -5.83 -10.48 6.88
CA ARG A 90 -4.85 -10.02 7.87
C ARG A 90 -5.13 -8.61 8.32
N VAL A 91 -5.38 -7.70 7.39
CA VAL A 91 -5.75 -6.31 7.69
C VAL A 91 -7.04 -6.25 8.50
N GLU A 92 -8.07 -6.97 8.08
CA GLU A 92 -9.36 -7.02 8.79
C GLU A 92 -9.19 -7.53 10.22
N ARG A 93 -8.43 -8.59 10.42
CA ARG A 93 -8.13 -9.13 11.75
C ARG A 93 -7.33 -8.14 12.60
N ASP A 94 -6.29 -7.56 12.02
CA ASP A 94 -5.37 -6.69 12.74
C ASP A 94 -6.00 -5.34 13.09
N LEU A 95 -7.04 -4.92 12.37
CA LEU A 95 -7.81 -3.70 12.61
C LEU A 95 -9.18 -3.94 13.25
N GLU A 96 -9.41 -5.12 13.79
CA GLU A 96 -10.68 -5.44 14.46
C GLU A 96 -11.06 -4.37 15.48
N GLY A 97 -12.33 -3.95 15.43
CA GLY A 97 -12.88 -2.93 16.32
C GLY A 97 -12.65 -1.48 15.88
N LEU A 98 -11.95 -1.24 14.78
CA LEU A 98 -11.70 0.11 14.24
C LEU A 98 -12.60 0.42 13.04
N THR A 99 -12.77 1.72 12.77
CA THR A 99 -13.59 2.21 11.64
C THR A 99 -12.69 2.65 10.51
N TYR A 100 -12.88 2.07 9.33
CA TYR A 100 -12.14 2.37 8.10
C TYR A 100 -12.88 1.81 6.89
N SER A 101 -12.47 2.25 5.69
CA SER A 101 -12.85 1.65 4.40
C SER A 101 -11.63 0.98 3.79
N PHE A 102 -11.78 -0.23 3.26
CA PHE A 102 -10.67 -0.99 2.70
C PHE A 102 -10.94 -1.42 1.26
N ASN A 103 -10.10 -0.97 0.34
CA ASN A 103 -10.07 -1.50 -1.02
C ASN A 103 -8.97 -2.56 -1.12
N SER A 104 -9.39 -3.82 -1.14
CA SER A 104 -8.52 -4.98 -1.19
C SER A 104 -8.20 -5.48 -2.60
N ASN A 105 -8.61 -4.76 -3.64
CA ASN A 105 -8.33 -5.15 -5.02
C ASN A 105 -6.83 -5.01 -5.30
N GLY A 106 -6.24 -6.06 -5.88
CA GLY A 106 -4.86 -6.02 -6.32
C GLY A 106 -4.68 -5.15 -7.56
N VAL A 107 -3.48 -4.61 -7.73
CA VAL A 107 -3.11 -3.74 -8.85
C VAL A 107 -3.31 -4.42 -10.21
N ALA A 108 -3.06 -5.73 -10.28
CA ALA A 108 -3.17 -6.52 -11.50
C ALA A 108 -4.60 -6.54 -12.10
N THR A 109 -5.62 -6.28 -11.32
CA THR A 109 -7.00 -6.25 -11.80
C THR A 109 -7.40 -4.91 -12.43
N HIS A 110 -6.58 -3.88 -12.27
CA HIS A 110 -6.87 -2.55 -12.79
C HIS A 110 -6.53 -2.42 -14.27
N ALA A 111 -7.43 -1.80 -15.04
CA ALA A 111 -7.26 -1.65 -16.49
C ALA A 111 -6.00 -0.87 -16.87
N LEU A 112 -5.66 0.18 -16.13
CA LEU A 112 -4.45 0.98 -16.39
C LEU A 112 -3.15 0.18 -16.15
N PHE A 113 -3.14 -0.74 -15.20
CA PHE A 113 -1.99 -1.61 -14.97
C PHE A 113 -1.77 -2.57 -16.15
N ARG A 114 -2.85 -3.17 -16.65
CA ARG A 114 -2.80 -4.04 -17.82
C ARG A 114 -2.33 -3.29 -19.07
N GLU A 115 -2.79 -2.07 -19.26
CA GLU A 115 -2.34 -1.22 -20.35
C GLU A 115 -0.86 -0.88 -20.23
N TRP A 116 -0.38 -0.56 -19.03
CA TRP A 116 1.04 -0.31 -18.76
C TRP A 116 1.91 -1.52 -19.11
N ILE A 117 1.50 -2.73 -18.73
CA ILE A 117 2.21 -3.98 -19.08
C ILE A 117 2.32 -4.12 -20.61
N LYS A 118 1.23 -3.90 -21.33
CA LYS A 118 1.19 -3.97 -22.79
C LYS A 118 2.17 -2.99 -23.43
N VAL A 119 2.12 -1.73 -23.01
CA VAL A 119 3.03 -0.68 -23.53
C VAL A 119 4.48 -1.03 -23.22
N SER A 120 4.78 -1.50 -22.01
CA SER A 120 6.14 -1.89 -21.60
C SER A 120 6.70 -3.03 -22.46
N ILE A 121 5.87 -4.01 -22.80
CA ILE A 121 6.27 -5.10 -23.71
C ILE A 121 6.55 -4.57 -25.11
N GLN A 122 5.69 -3.71 -25.65
CA GLN A 122 5.85 -3.12 -26.97
C GLN A 122 7.13 -2.28 -27.08
N GLU A 123 7.44 -1.49 -26.05
CA GLU A 123 8.68 -0.71 -25.97
C GLU A 123 9.93 -1.62 -25.96
N SER A 124 9.88 -2.72 -25.20
CA SER A 124 10.99 -3.69 -25.14
C SER A 124 11.21 -4.37 -26.50
N LEU A 125 10.14 -4.74 -27.19
CA LEU A 125 10.22 -5.32 -28.54
C LEU A 125 10.77 -4.31 -29.55
N GLY A 126 10.36 -3.06 -29.48
CA GLY A 126 10.88 -1.98 -30.32
C GLY A 126 12.37 -1.75 -30.14
N LYS A 127 12.88 -1.77 -28.92
CA LYS A 127 14.31 -1.67 -28.61
C LYS A 127 15.11 -2.83 -29.19
N ASN A 128 14.59 -4.06 -29.12
CA ASN A 128 15.26 -5.25 -29.69
C ASN A 128 15.28 -5.25 -31.22
N GLN A 129 14.32 -4.58 -31.86
CA GLN A 129 14.27 -4.44 -33.32
C GLN A 129 15.17 -3.32 -33.85
N ALA A 130 15.55 -2.36 -33.02
CA ALA A 130 16.43 -1.25 -33.39
C ALA A 130 17.93 -1.62 -33.44
N ASP A 131 18.29 -2.76 -32.88
CA ASP A 131 19.64 -3.34 -32.90
C ASP A 131 19.81 -4.30 -34.10
#